data_ad729048b4b3d28b31fc3dd8f84bb4c3
#
_entry.id   ad729048b4b3d28b31fc3dd8f84bb4c3
#
_cell.length_a   1.000
_cell.length_b   1.000
_cell.length_c   1.000
_cell.angle_alpha   90.00
_cell.angle_beta   90.00
_cell.angle_gamma   90.00
#
_symmetry.space_group_name_H-M   'P 1'
#
loop_
_entity.id
_entity.type
_entity.pdbx_description
1 polymer ?
#
loop_
_entity_poly.entity_id
_entity_poly.type
_entity_poly.pdbx_seq_one_letter_code
_entity_poly.pdbx_strand_id
1 'polypeptide(L)'
;MANNPNRKNRFKLKGYELVWSDEFNYEGKPDINKWNYDIGNHQWSNWERQAYTNKKENAYVHNGKLYIRAIKKKDGERDFTSARLTTHNRAAWKYGYFEIKVKMPNGMGAWPAIWMMQEYNNEKIKWPRGGEIDIVEHCSRLENLLLFSLHSERHNCWNFTEQQFTTGYYACLSVCKKFHVYGMRWEKDSFSFYVDGWLVATYKKIR
;
A
#
# COMPACT_ATOMS: atom_id res chain seq x y z
N MET A 1 10.12 -1.28 -25.89
CA MET A 1 8.92 -1.25 -25.01
C MET A 1 7.72 -1.10 -25.92
N ALA A 2 6.89 -2.11 -26.08
CA ALA A 2 5.73 -2.04 -26.96
C ALA A 2 4.69 -1.09 -26.36
N ASN A 3 4.38 -0.01 -27.08
CA ASN A 3 3.25 0.86 -26.80
C ASN A 3 1.97 0.02 -26.91
N ASN A 4 1.39 -0.35 -25.79
CA ASN A 4 0.08 -0.97 -25.77
C ASN A 4 -0.97 0.14 -26.01
N PRO A 5 -1.62 0.19 -27.18
CA PRO A 5 -2.58 1.25 -27.52
C PRO A 5 -3.81 1.28 -26.59
N ASN A 6 -4.09 0.19 -25.87
CA ASN A 6 -5.17 0.10 -24.89
C ASN A 6 -4.90 0.84 -23.57
N ARG A 7 -3.64 1.25 -23.30
CA ARG A 7 -3.30 2.01 -22.08
C ARG A 7 -3.88 3.43 -22.07
N LYS A 8 -4.06 4.05 -23.23
CA LYS A 8 -4.59 5.43 -23.31
C LYS A 8 -6.10 5.55 -22.97
N ASN A 9 -6.84 4.47 -23.00
CA ASN A 9 -8.30 4.50 -22.81
C ASN A 9 -8.77 3.91 -21.46
N ARG A 10 -7.90 3.33 -20.65
CA ARG A 10 -8.33 2.60 -19.45
C ARG A 10 -8.73 3.48 -18.28
N PHE A 11 -8.21 4.69 -18.14
CA PHE A 11 -8.42 5.50 -16.94
C PHE A 11 -8.49 7.01 -17.19
N LYS A 12 -9.30 7.43 -18.13
CA LYS A 12 -9.88 8.77 -17.96
C LYS A 12 -11.09 8.60 -17.05
N LEU A 13 -10.89 8.66 -15.76
CA LEU A 13 -11.98 8.83 -14.81
C LEU A 13 -12.58 10.20 -15.08
N LYS A 14 -13.62 10.21 -15.90
CA LYS A 14 -14.36 11.43 -16.22
C LYS A 14 -14.86 12.04 -14.91
N GLY A 15 -14.52 13.29 -14.63
CA GLY A 15 -14.92 13.97 -13.42
C GLY A 15 -13.93 13.90 -12.24
N TYR A 16 -12.72 13.40 -12.45
CA TYR A 16 -11.62 13.46 -11.47
C TYR A 16 -10.56 14.45 -11.91
N GLU A 17 -9.97 15.14 -10.93
CA GLU A 17 -8.82 16.01 -11.07
C GLU A 17 -7.63 15.41 -10.32
N LEU A 18 -6.41 15.55 -10.88
CA LEU A 18 -5.18 15.12 -10.20
C LEU A 18 -4.85 16.15 -9.11
N VAL A 19 -4.94 15.72 -7.86
CA VAL A 19 -4.69 16.59 -6.69
C VAL A 19 -3.34 16.32 -6.01
N TRP A 20 -2.74 15.16 -6.24
CA TRP A 20 -1.44 14.79 -5.70
C TRP A 20 -0.79 13.71 -6.53
N SER A 21 0.53 13.81 -6.74
CA SER A 21 1.34 12.73 -7.32
C SER A 21 2.78 12.80 -6.85
N ASP A 22 3.48 11.68 -6.95
CA ASP A 22 4.92 11.60 -6.97
C ASP A 22 5.38 10.66 -8.09
N GLU A 23 5.99 11.24 -9.11
CA GLU A 23 6.47 10.52 -10.29
C GLU A 23 7.93 10.06 -10.12
N PHE A 24 8.55 10.40 -8.97
CA PHE A 24 9.93 10.03 -8.63
C PHE A 24 10.97 10.47 -9.68
N ASN A 25 10.78 11.63 -10.31
CA ASN A 25 11.64 12.20 -11.34
C ASN A 25 12.83 13.00 -10.73
N TYR A 26 13.40 12.47 -9.67
CA TYR A 26 14.55 13.04 -8.95
C TYR A 26 15.44 11.92 -8.42
N GLU A 27 16.57 12.26 -7.80
CA GLU A 27 17.52 11.31 -7.25
C GLU A 27 17.69 11.53 -5.73
N GLY A 28 17.90 10.46 -5.00
CA GLY A 28 18.23 10.55 -3.57
C GLY A 28 17.17 9.96 -2.64
N LYS A 29 16.88 10.61 -1.52
CA LYS A 29 15.82 10.20 -0.60
C LYS A 29 14.46 10.62 -1.15
N PRO A 30 13.36 9.92 -0.78
CA PRO A 30 12.00 10.42 -1.00
C PRO A 30 11.83 11.86 -0.57
N ASP A 31 11.08 12.64 -1.36
CA ASP A 31 10.84 14.07 -1.12
C ASP A 31 10.17 14.28 0.25
N ILE A 32 10.84 14.96 1.15
CA ILE A 32 10.37 15.23 2.51
C ILE A 32 9.12 16.10 2.58
N ASN A 33 8.79 16.83 1.50
CA ASN A 33 7.54 17.58 1.41
C ASN A 33 6.34 16.70 1.10
N LYS A 34 6.57 15.48 0.60
CA LYS A 34 5.54 14.50 0.24
C LYS A 34 5.51 13.31 1.19
N TRP A 35 6.68 12.92 1.72
CA TRP A 35 6.84 11.69 2.46
C TRP A 35 7.47 11.91 3.83
N ASN A 36 6.96 11.20 4.81
CA ASN A 36 7.57 10.96 6.11
C ASN A 36 7.98 9.50 6.25
N TYR A 37 8.68 9.18 7.32
CA TYR A 37 9.06 7.83 7.69
C TYR A 37 8.44 7.47 9.05
N ASP A 38 7.82 6.32 9.12
CA ASP A 38 7.56 5.66 10.39
C ASP A 38 8.80 4.87 10.78
N ILE A 39 9.49 5.31 11.83
CA ILE A 39 10.74 4.70 12.29
C ILE A 39 10.47 3.91 13.56
N GLY A 40 10.99 2.69 13.65
CA GLY A 40 10.86 1.88 14.86
C GLY A 40 11.24 0.43 14.69
N ASN A 41 11.36 -0.25 15.83
CA ASN A 41 11.75 -1.67 15.91
C ASN A 41 10.83 -2.49 16.85
N HIS A 42 9.65 -1.96 17.19
CA HIS A 42 8.71 -2.52 18.16
C HIS A 42 7.74 -3.56 17.57
N GLN A 43 8.10 -4.17 16.44
CA GLN A 43 7.33 -5.24 15.75
C GLN A 43 5.95 -4.85 15.24
N TRP A 44 5.54 -3.59 15.34
CA TRP A 44 4.33 -3.01 14.75
C TRP A 44 3.05 -3.87 14.90
N SER A 45 2.88 -4.53 16.03
CA SER A 45 1.75 -5.42 16.34
C SER A 45 1.62 -6.70 15.50
N ASN A 46 2.47 -6.89 14.48
CA ASN A 46 2.44 -8.04 13.56
C ASN A 46 3.63 -8.99 13.76
N TRP A 47 4.39 -8.85 14.84
CA TRP A 47 5.64 -9.60 15.06
C TRP A 47 6.65 -9.43 13.94
N GLU A 48 6.65 -8.25 13.31
CA GLU A 48 7.52 -7.93 12.20
C GLU A 48 9.00 -8.02 12.59
N ARG A 49 9.80 -8.65 11.75
CA ARG A 49 11.21 -8.96 12.06
C ARG A 49 12.18 -7.84 11.77
N GLN A 50 11.78 -6.83 11.01
CA GLN A 50 12.62 -5.70 10.61
C GLN A 50 12.47 -4.50 11.56
N ALA A 51 13.53 -3.70 11.63
CA ALA A 51 13.44 -2.31 12.02
C ALA A 51 13.14 -1.45 10.79
N TYR A 52 12.23 -0.47 10.92
CA TYR A 52 12.03 0.55 9.90
C TYR A 52 12.94 1.75 10.15
N THR A 53 13.61 2.21 9.11
CA THR A 53 14.62 3.26 9.17
C THR A 53 14.38 4.33 8.11
N ASN A 54 15.00 5.50 8.26
CA ASN A 54 15.08 6.55 7.24
C ASN A 54 16.41 6.52 6.46
N LYS A 55 17.15 5.41 6.50
CA LYS A 55 18.44 5.26 5.82
C LYS A 55 18.22 5.19 4.30
N LYS A 56 19.09 5.85 3.53
CA LYS A 56 19.04 5.82 2.06
C LYS A 56 19.10 4.41 1.48
N GLU A 57 19.78 3.49 2.16
CA GLU A 57 19.86 2.09 1.75
C GLU A 57 18.51 1.35 1.79
N ASN A 58 17.57 1.79 2.65
CA ASN A 58 16.24 1.21 2.78
C ASN A 58 15.18 1.91 1.91
N ALA A 59 15.32 3.23 1.66
CA ALA A 59 14.43 3.93 0.74
C ALA A 59 15.20 5.00 -0.04
N TYR A 60 15.11 4.93 -1.36
CA TYR A 60 15.72 5.91 -2.26
C TYR A 60 15.00 5.98 -3.59
N VAL A 61 15.14 7.13 -4.24
CA VAL A 61 14.67 7.39 -5.61
C VAL A 61 15.86 7.33 -6.56
N HIS A 62 15.71 6.58 -7.64
CA HIS A 62 16.71 6.44 -8.69
C HIS A 62 16.08 6.03 -10.01
N ASN A 63 16.52 6.64 -11.12
CA ASN A 63 16.02 6.34 -12.45
C ASN A 63 14.48 6.36 -12.56
N GLY A 64 13.84 7.39 -12.04
CA GLY A 64 12.39 7.57 -12.12
C GLY A 64 11.59 6.54 -11.32
N LYS A 65 12.16 6.02 -10.23
CA LYS A 65 11.50 5.01 -9.37
C LYS A 65 11.86 5.19 -7.92
N LEU A 66 10.88 4.97 -7.05
CA LEU A 66 11.11 4.73 -5.64
C LEU A 66 11.49 3.25 -5.43
N TYR A 67 12.54 3.03 -4.67
CA TYR A 67 12.96 1.73 -4.17
C TYR A 67 12.76 1.67 -2.66
N ILE A 68 12.02 0.68 -2.19
CA ILE A 68 11.94 0.30 -0.78
C ILE A 68 12.58 -1.08 -0.66
N ARG A 69 13.61 -1.17 0.19
CA ARG A 69 14.44 -2.36 0.31
C ARG A 69 14.41 -2.93 1.72
N ALA A 70 14.02 -4.20 1.82
CA ALA A 70 14.32 -5.00 3.00
C ALA A 70 15.74 -5.57 2.85
N ILE A 71 16.57 -5.36 3.86
CA ILE A 71 17.99 -5.73 3.88
C ILE A 71 18.25 -6.59 5.12
N LYS A 72 18.96 -7.70 4.94
CA LYS A 72 19.47 -8.48 6.08
C LYS A 72 20.64 -7.74 6.72
N LYS A 73 20.30 -6.89 7.67
CA LYS A 73 21.24 -6.04 8.41
C LYS A 73 20.70 -5.83 9.81
N LYS A 74 21.52 -6.12 10.79
CA LYS A 74 21.15 -5.97 12.20
C LYS A 74 20.96 -4.50 12.57
N ASP A 75 19.87 -4.20 13.28
CA ASP A 75 19.59 -2.90 13.89
C ASP A 75 18.92 -3.14 15.26
N GLY A 76 19.67 -2.91 16.33
CA GLY A 76 19.28 -3.35 17.67
C GLY A 76 19.05 -4.86 17.72
N GLU A 77 17.88 -5.27 18.15
CA GLU A 77 17.47 -6.68 18.24
C GLU A 77 16.87 -7.22 16.91
N ARG A 78 16.74 -6.39 15.89
CA ARG A 78 16.16 -6.81 14.61
C ARG A 78 17.25 -7.25 13.64
N ASP A 79 16.99 -8.36 12.93
CA ASP A 79 17.94 -8.95 11.96
C ASP A 79 17.84 -8.31 10.57
N PHE A 80 16.79 -7.51 10.34
CA PHE A 80 16.51 -6.89 9.06
C PHE A 80 16.22 -5.41 9.26
N THR A 81 16.49 -4.62 8.21
CA THR A 81 16.03 -3.24 8.10
C THR A 81 15.17 -3.07 6.86
N SER A 82 14.22 -2.16 6.90
CA SER A 82 13.39 -1.76 5.76
C SER A 82 12.96 -0.29 5.93
N ALA A 83 12.07 0.20 5.08
CA ALA A 83 11.44 1.49 5.24
C ALA A 83 9.92 1.38 5.20
N ARG A 84 9.27 2.20 6.00
CA ARG A 84 7.84 2.45 6.01
C ARG A 84 7.64 3.93 5.75
N LEU A 85 7.19 4.25 4.53
CA LEU A 85 6.91 5.62 4.12
C LEU A 85 5.45 5.95 4.35
N THR A 86 5.17 7.18 4.71
CA THR A 86 3.83 7.67 4.99
C THR A 86 3.68 9.11 4.50
N THR A 87 2.45 9.51 4.17
CA THR A 87 2.09 10.90 3.90
C THR A 87 1.60 11.65 5.14
N HIS A 88 1.75 11.08 6.33
CA HIS A 88 1.33 11.70 7.60
C HIS A 88 1.89 13.12 7.73
N ASN A 89 1.04 14.09 8.10
CA ASN A 89 1.35 15.52 8.15
C ASN A 89 1.82 16.14 6.82
N ARG A 90 1.59 15.48 5.69
CA ARG A 90 1.89 15.99 4.34
C ARG A 90 0.66 16.03 3.46
N ALA A 91 -0.08 14.92 3.40
CA ALA A 91 -1.29 14.80 2.62
C ALA A 91 -2.21 13.73 3.19
N ALA A 92 -3.50 14.00 3.24
CA ALA A 92 -4.55 13.08 3.61
C ALA A 92 -5.77 13.28 2.70
N TRP A 93 -6.49 12.22 2.44
CA TRP A 93 -7.63 12.25 1.53
C TRP A 93 -8.81 11.48 2.10
N LYS A 94 -9.99 11.93 1.76
CA LYS A 94 -11.23 11.21 1.94
C LYS A 94 -11.95 11.17 0.60
N TYR A 95 -12.19 9.95 0.12
CA TYR A 95 -12.71 9.67 -1.22
C TYR A 95 -11.71 9.99 -2.35
N GLY A 96 -12.01 9.49 -3.53
CA GLY A 96 -11.22 9.70 -4.73
C GLY A 96 -10.77 8.41 -5.41
N TYR A 97 -9.94 8.56 -6.42
CA TYR A 97 -9.26 7.46 -7.09
C TYR A 97 -7.76 7.52 -6.79
N PHE A 98 -7.24 6.41 -6.35
CA PHE A 98 -5.82 6.22 -6.02
C PHE A 98 -5.22 5.23 -7.01
N GLU A 99 -4.05 5.55 -7.54
CA GLU A 99 -3.38 4.70 -8.51
C GLU A 99 -1.88 4.66 -8.25
N ILE A 100 -1.32 3.47 -8.11
CA ILE A 100 0.09 3.27 -7.82
C ILE A 100 0.65 2.19 -8.76
N LYS A 101 1.77 2.48 -9.41
CA LYS A 101 2.48 1.54 -10.26
C LYS A 101 3.64 0.91 -9.52
N VAL A 102 3.56 -0.40 -9.24
CA VAL A 102 4.52 -1.11 -8.40
C VAL A 102 4.91 -2.46 -9.00
N LYS A 103 6.16 -2.85 -8.75
CA LYS A 103 6.62 -4.23 -8.86
C LYS A 103 6.89 -4.74 -7.44
N MET A 104 6.17 -5.78 -7.03
CA MET A 104 6.34 -6.37 -5.71
C MET A 104 7.69 -7.07 -5.58
N PRO A 105 8.29 -7.10 -4.38
CA PRO A 105 9.52 -7.85 -4.14
C PRO A 105 9.28 -9.35 -4.29
N ASN A 106 10.31 -10.05 -4.73
CA ASN A 106 10.40 -11.50 -4.62
C ASN A 106 11.26 -11.84 -3.39
N GLY A 107 10.88 -12.85 -2.65
CA GLY A 107 11.65 -13.31 -1.50
C GLY A 107 10.74 -13.84 -0.38
N MET A 108 11.01 -15.06 0.07
CA MET A 108 10.23 -15.70 1.12
C MET A 108 10.22 -14.84 2.40
N GLY A 109 9.03 -14.59 2.94
CA GLY A 109 8.82 -13.77 4.12
C GLY A 109 8.65 -12.27 3.85
N ALA A 110 8.72 -11.82 2.59
CA ALA A 110 8.37 -10.43 2.27
C ALA A 110 6.84 -10.23 2.30
N TRP A 111 6.42 -9.11 2.87
CA TRP A 111 5.03 -8.68 2.95
C TRP A 111 4.93 -7.17 2.66
N PRO A 112 5.07 -6.78 1.39
CA PRO A 112 4.86 -5.41 0.98
C PRO A 112 3.38 -5.07 0.98
N ALA A 113 3.07 -3.82 1.34
CA ALA A 113 1.72 -3.27 1.33
C ALA A 113 1.71 -1.83 0.83
N ILE A 114 0.60 -1.47 0.16
CA ILE A 114 0.20 -0.10 -0.12
C ILE A 114 -1.17 0.08 0.49
N TRP A 115 -1.26 0.98 1.45
CA TRP A 115 -2.39 1.03 2.34
C TRP A 115 -2.62 2.42 2.90
N MET A 116 -3.75 2.65 3.53
CA MET A 116 -4.15 3.91 4.12
C MET A 116 -4.65 3.69 5.55
N MET A 117 -4.26 4.60 6.41
CA MET A 117 -4.81 4.71 7.76
C MET A 117 -5.39 6.11 7.98
N GLN A 118 -6.17 6.24 9.05
CA GLN A 118 -6.65 7.56 9.48
C GLN A 118 -5.48 8.50 9.76
N GLU A 119 -5.67 9.78 9.48
CA GLU A 119 -4.75 10.82 9.93
C GLU A 119 -4.82 10.93 11.46
N TYR A 120 -3.67 10.84 12.14
CA TYR A 120 -3.58 10.81 13.60
C TYR A 120 -3.76 12.19 14.24
N ASN A 121 -4.94 12.77 14.12
CA ASN A 121 -5.29 13.97 14.89
C ASN A 121 -5.99 13.65 16.22
N ASN A 122 -6.22 12.37 16.51
CA ASN A 122 -6.94 11.97 17.71
C ASN A 122 -6.38 10.66 18.29
N GLU A 123 -5.53 10.75 19.27
CA GLU A 123 -4.95 9.62 20.00
C GLU A 123 -6.00 8.67 20.63
N LYS A 124 -7.25 9.12 20.74
CA LYS A 124 -8.36 8.33 21.30
C LYS A 124 -8.92 7.29 20.34
N ILE A 125 -8.65 7.42 19.04
CA ILE A 125 -9.15 6.49 18.04
C ILE A 125 -8.01 5.57 17.62
N LYS A 126 -7.91 4.42 18.25
CA LYS A 126 -6.91 3.39 17.94
C LYS A 126 -7.42 2.44 16.87
N TRP A 127 -6.50 1.77 16.19
CA TRP A 127 -6.84 0.64 15.33
C TRP A 127 -7.59 -0.46 16.12
N PRO A 128 -8.65 -1.07 15.57
CA PRO A 128 -9.16 -0.91 14.21
C PRO A 128 -10.29 0.13 14.04
N ARG A 129 -10.63 0.88 15.09
CA ARG A 129 -11.73 1.86 15.07
C ARG A 129 -11.53 2.97 14.04
N GLY A 130 -10.28 3.38 13.83
CA GLY A 130 -9.92 4.41 12.84
C GLY A 130 -10.05 3.97 11.39
N GLY A 131 -10.20 2.67 11.17
CA GLY A 131 -10.21 2.06 9.85
C GLY A 131 -8.82 1.88 9.27
N GLU A 132 -8.74 0.94 8.32
CA GLU A 132 -7.57 0.70 7.46
C GLU A 132 -8.07 0.26 6.09
N ILE A 133 -7.40 0.69 5.06
CA ILE A 133 -7.71 0.34 3.67
C ILE A 133 -6.43 -0.17 3.02
N ASP A 134 -6.36 -1.46 2.71
CA ASP A 134 -5.24 -2.05 2.02
C ASP A 134 -5.52 -2.03 0.53
N ILE A 135 -4.93 -1.06 -0.17
CA ILE A 135 -5.08 -0.91 -1.63
C ILE A 135 -4.52 -2.13 -2.33
N VAL A 136 -3.41 -2.66 -1.84
CA VAL A 136 -2.86 -3.96 -2.22
C VAL A 136 -1.85 -4.44 -1.20
N GLU A 137 -1.91 -5.71 -0.89
CA GLU A 137 -0.89 -6.45 -0.15
C GLU A 137 -0.43 -7.66 -0.95
N HIS A 138 0.82 -8.06 -0.73
CA HIS A 138 1.37 -9.28 -1.29
C HIS A 138 2.15 -10.05 -0.24
N CYS A 139 1.67 -11.23 0.11
CA CYS A 139 2.43 -12.16 0.94
C CYS A 139 3.24 -13.08 0.03
N SER A 140 4.55 -12.92 0.02
CA SER A 140 5.45 -13.67 -0.88
C SER A 140 5.44 -15.20 -0.67
N ARG A 141 4.89 -15.70 0.43
CA ARG A 141 4.60 -17.12 0.63
C ARG A 141 3.55 -17.64 -0.36
N LEU A 142 2.70 -16.74 -0.85
CA LEU A 142 1.64 -17.01 -1.83
C LEU A 142 1.98 -16.27 -3.13
N GLU A 143 3.03 -16.70 -3.81
CA GLU A 143 3.75 -16.00 -4.89
C GLU A 143 2.91 -15.19 -5.89
N ASN A 144 1.71 -15.61 -6.16
CA ASN A 144 0.87 -15.01 -7.20
C ASN A 144 -0.44 -14.48 -6.64
N LEU A 145 -0.55 -14.28 -5.34
CA LEU A 145 -1.77 -13.82 -4.70
C LEU A 145 -1.62 -12.38 -4.21
N LEU A 146 -2.57 -11.54 -4.61
CA LEU A 146 -2.77 -10.20 -4.10
C LEU A 146 -3.98 -10.17 -3.18
N LEU A 147 -3.90 -9.35 -2.13
CA LEU A 147 -4.98 -9.15 -1.18
C LEU A 147 -5.40 -7.68 -1.23
N PHE A 148 -6.69 -7.45 -0.99
CA PHE A 148 -7.32 -6.13 -0.90
C PHE A 148 -8.23 -6.16 0.32
N SER A 149 -7.93 -5.34 1.32
CA SER A 149 -8.61 -5.47 2.61
C SER A 149 -9.20 -4.15 3.08
N LEU A 150 -10.27 -4.25 3.85
CA LEU A 150 -10.83 -3.15 4.62
C LEU A 150 -10.97 -3.60 6.06
N HIS A 151 -10.38 -2.84 7.00
CA HIS A 151 -10.51 -3.11 8.42
C HIS A 151 -11.29 -2.00 9.12
N SER A 152 -12.16 -2.37 10.02
CA SER A 152 -12.94 -1.47 10.86
C SER A 152 -13.15 -2.09 12.24
N GLU A 153 -13.77 -1.36 13.17
CA GLU A 153 -14.05 -1.88 14.51
C GLU A 153 -14.84 -3.18 14.49
N ARG A 154 -15.81 -3.32 13.59
CA ARG A 154 -16.64 -4.53 13.46
C ARG A 154 -16.00 -5.61 12.61
N HIS A 155 -15.27 -5.23 11.57
CA HIS A 155 -14.73 -6.13 10.55
C HIS A 155 -13.22 -5.91 10.45
N ASN A 156 -12.44 -6.82 11.03
CA ASN A 156 -10.99 -6.80 11.00
C ASN A 156 -10.43 -8.21 11.18
N CYS A 157 -9.14 -8.38 10.93
CA CYS A 157 -8.48 -9.69 10.96
C CYS A 157 -8.45 -10.36 12.35
N TRP A 158 -8.82 -9.67 13.42
CA TRP A 158 -8.85 -10.24 14.79
C TRP A 158 -10.27 -10.58 15.26
N ASN A 159 -11.29 -10.12 14.56
CA ASN A 159 -12.67 -10.40 14.91
C ASN A 159 -13.22 -11.55 14.04
N PHE A 160 -12.97 -12.78 14.48
CA PHE A 160 -13.40 -14.00 13.77
C PHE A 160 -14.86 -14.37 13.97
N THR A 161 -15.61 -13.65 14.80
CA THR A 161 -16.97 -14.02 15.18
C THR A 161 -18.03 -13.59 14.17
N GLU A 162 -17.74 -12.62 13.32
CA GLU A 162 -18.65 -12.19 12.26
C GLU A 162 -18.05 -12.53 10.89
N GLN A 163 -18.80 -13.25 10.07
CA GLN A 163 -18.41 -13.82 8.77
C GLN A 163 -18.05 -12.79 7.68
N GLN A 164 -17.73 -11.56 8.03
CA GLN A 164 -17.47 -10.50 7.07
C GLN A 164 -16.02 -10.03 7.12
N PHE A 165 -15.14 -10.96 6.83
CA PHE A 165 -13.77 -10.63 6.51
C PHE A 165 -13.73 -9.92 5.15
N THR A 166 -13.42 -8.64 5.15
CA THR A 166 -13.41 -7.82 3.95
C THR A 166 -12.07 -7.91 3.22
N THR A 167 -11.59 -9.12 2.97
CA THR A 167 -10.40 -9.37 2.18
C THR A 167 -10.77 -10.05 0.87
N GLY A 168 -10.46 -9.40 -0.24
CA GLY A 168 -10.54 -9.97 -1.57
C GLY A 168 -9.20 -10.53 -2.02
N TYR A 169 -9.24 -11.55 -2.87
CA TYR A 169 -8.06 -12.22 -3.41
C TYR A 169 -8.05 -12.15 -4.93
N TYR A 170 -6.88 -11.89 -5.50
CA TYR A 170 -6.71 -11.89 -6.95
C TYR A 170 -5.39 -12.56 -7.33
N ALA A 171 -5.43 -13.53 -8.23
CA ALA A 171 -4.24 -14.21 -8.73
C ALA A 171 -3.56 -13.36 -9.82
N CYS A 172 -2.28 -13.06 -9.63
CA CYS A 172 -1.45 -12.32 -10.58
C CYS A 172 -0.11 -13.00 -10.77
N LEU A 173 0.04 -13.75 -11.85
CA LEU A 173 1.22 -14.61 -12.12
C LEU A 173 2.54 -13.87 -12.33
N SER A 174 2.54 -12.56 -12.39
CA SER A 174 3.73 -11.77 -12.70
C SER A 174 4.00 -10.65 -11.70
N VAL A 175 3.37 -10.69 -10.53
CA VAL A 175 3.42 -9.62 -9.51
C VAL A 175 4.84 -9.23 -9.11
N CYS A 176 5.75 -10.19 -9.01
CA CYS A 176 7.16 -9.95 -8.71
C CYS A 176 8.06 -9.80 -9.96
N LYS A 177 7.54 -10.05 -11.16
CA LYS A 177 8.34 -10.06 -12.39
C LYS A 177 8.31 -8.74 -13.14
N LYS A 178 7.18 -8.04 -13.09
CA LYS A 178 6.99 -6.76 -13.79
C LYS A 178 6.16 -5.77 -12.97
N PHE A 179 6.14 -4.52 -13.39
CA PHE A 179 5.28 -3.51 -12.80
C PHE A 179 3.83 -3.75 -13.20
N HIS A 180 2.94 -3.65 -12.24
CA HIS A 180 1.49 -3.59 -12.38
C HIS A 180 0.98 -2.27 -11.83
N VAL A 181 -0.20 -1.86 -12.27
CA VAL A 181 -0.91 -0.69 -11.79
C VAL A 181 -2.02 -1.15 -10.85
N TYR A 182 -1.92 -0.75 -9.59
CA TYR A 182 -2.93 -1.01 -8.57
C TYR A 182 -3.75 0.25 -8.36
N GLY A 183 -5.07 0.12 -8.47
CA GLY A 183 -6.00 1.22 -8.34
C GLY A 183 -7.05 0.96 -7.27
N MET A 184 -7.51 2.01 -6.62
CA MET A 184 -8.66 1.97 -5.74
C MET A 184 -9.55 3.18 -5.96
N ARG A 185 -10.84 2.96 -6.13
CA ARG A 185 -11.86 4.00 -6.11
C ARG A 185 -12.60 3.93 -4.78
N TRP A 186 -12.49 4.98 -4.01
CA TRP A 186 -13.17 5.16 -2.75
C TRP A 186 -14.30 6.17 -2.90
N GLU A 187 -15.51 5.71 -2.75
CA GLU A 187 -16.75 6.49 -2.78
C GLU A 187 -17.43 6.44 -1.41
N LYS A 188 -18.47 7.25 -1.22
CA LYS A 188 -19.20 7.35 0.05
C LYS A 188 -19.71 6.00 0.57
N ASP A 189 -20.17 5.14 -0.32
CA ASP A 189 -20.83 3.88 0.03
C ASP A 189 -20.15 2.65 -0.60
N SER A 190 -18.96 2.81 -1.21
CA SER A 190 -18.27 1.68 -1.84
C SER A 190 -16.76 1.90 -1.99
N PHE A 191 -16.07 0.77 -2.08
CA PHE A 191 -14.68 0.67 -2.51
C PHE A 191 -14.60 -0.28 -3.69
N SER A 192 -13.83 0.09 -4.70
CA SER A 192 -13.59 -0.75 -5.88
C SER A 192 -12.09 -0.82 -6.14
N PHE A 193 -11.54 -2.03 -6.26
CA PHE A 193 -10.11 -2.27 -6.42
C PHE A 193 -9.82 -2.77 -7.83
N TYR A 194 -8.70 -2.35 -8.38
CA TYR A 194 -8.33 -2.59 -9.76
C TYR A 194 -6.87 -3.06 -9.88
N VAL A 195 -6.62 -3.99 -10.79
CA VAL A 195 -5.27 -4.38 -11.21
C VAL A 195 -5.16 -4.22 -12.71
N ASP A 196 -4.19 -3.43 -13.18
CA ASP A 196 -3.98 -3.07 -14.59
C ASP A 196 -5.28 -2.59 -15.28
N GLY A 197 -6.16 -1.97 -14.47
CA GLY A 197 -7.44 -1.48 -14.91
C GLY A 197 -8.59 -2.47 -14.87
N TRP A 198 -8.38 -3.68 -14.54
CA TRP A 198 -9.46 -4.63 -14.34
C TRP A 198 -10.01 -4.54 -12.93
N LEU A 199 -11.33 -4.43 -12.81
CA LEU A 199 -12.01 -4.50 -11.51
C LEU A 199 -11.82 -5.91 -10.93
N VAL A 200 -11.24 -5.99 -9.74
CA VAL A 200 -10.92 -7.27 -9.08
C VAL A 200 -11.70 -7.49 -7.78
N ALA A 201 -12.11 -6.42 -7.11
CA ALA A 201 -12.95 -6.50 -5.92
C ALA A 201 -13.81 -5.25 -5.76
N THR A 202 -14.99 -5.41 -5.17
CA THR A 202 -15.87 -4.31 -4.77
C THR A 202 -16.48 -4.61 -3.41
N TYR A 203 -16.41 -3.64 -2.53
CA TYR A 203 -17.07 -3.66 -1.22
C TYR A 203 -18.09 -2.54 -1.16
N LYS A 204 -19.29 -2.86 -0.71
CA LYS A 204 -20.35 -1.89 -0.45
C LYS A 204 -20.52 -1.72 1.04
N LYS A 205 -20.81 -0.51 1.47
CA LYS A 205 -21.15 -0.24 2.86
C LYS A 205 -22.39 -1.06 3.22
N ILE A 206 -22.29 -1.85 4.26
CA ILE A 206 -23.45 -2.53 4.85
C ILE A 206 -24.21 -1.47 5.67
N ARG A 207 -25.47 -1.33 5.43
CA ARG A 207 -26.38 -0.44 6.17
C ARG A 207 -26.78 -1.04 7.49
#